data_df0b1e1486e76bfe95ac78aaf6fe6c25
#
_entry.id   df0b1e1486e76bfe95ac78aaf6fe6c25
#
_cell.length_a   1.000
_cell.length_b   1.000
_cell.length_c   1.000
_cell.angle_alpha   90.00
_cell.angle_beta   90.00
_cell.angle_gamma   90.00
#
_symmetry.space_group_name_H-M   'P 1'
#
loop_
_entity.id
_entity.type
_entity.pdbx_description
1 polymer ?
#
loop_
_entity_poly.entity_id
_entity_poly.type
_entity_poly.pdbx_seq_one_letter_code
_entity_poly.pdbx_strand_id
1 'polypeptide(L)'
;MESGRVAYSPKAAARFYVPLLLQAFSQSLTYPLVGAVISHGPDGVNALTAFSLGQVIQFMIGALAGGLIMTGMVFAKTRSGLSSFRRLNGVMMAVLLAVQALVCMHPFDTFIFGHLLNLNPHLTEIARRTLFFSIVMQAAFFMRNVPQVILFNAYASFEANLCTVARILLTGAFVVAFPMFGMVGPDWGLVALTAPIILEWLLSELFARKYERRLEDGGSASIMEQFRFTVPLSFGAGLLAVSPFMTAAFVGRAANPADMLAIHYVTLGIANPVAYAALRMQAVAIQFPPEWTGDRRLLRFAVVAGLLLGVIPFLFSLPRGKELENN
;
A
#
# COMPACT_ATOMS: atom_id res chain seq x y z
N MET A 1 -24.35 -21.40 -15.64
CA MET A 1 -24.67 -20.00 -15.98
C MET A 1 -23.40 -19.19 -16.08
N GLU A 2 -22.89 -19.01 -17.30
CA GLU A 2 -21.68 -18.20 -17.57
C GLU A 2 -22.12 -16.75 -17.78
N SER A 3 -22.66 -16.13 -16.73
CA SER A 3 -23.11 -14.75 -16.82
C SER A 3 -21.93 -13.79 -16.66
N GLY A 4 -21.52 -13.17 -17.76
CA GLY A 4 -20.83 -11.89 -17.73
C GLY A 4 -19.31 -11.87 -17.64
N ARG A 5 -18.59 -12.96 -17.92
CA ARG A 5 -17.13 -12.89 -18.04
C ARG A 5 -16.77 -12.10 -19.30
N VAL A 6 -16.08 -10.97 -19.12
CA VAL A 6 -15.49 -10.25 -20.23
C VAL A 6 -14.38 -11.11 -20.83
N ALA A 7 -14.55 -11.50 -22.11
CA ALA A 7 -13.51 -12.27 -22.81
C ALA A 7 -12.18 -11.50 -22.81
N TYR A 8 -11.08 -12.22 -22.66
CA TYR A 8 -9.76 -11.62 -22.70
C TYR A 8 -9.51 -10.94 -24.05
N SER A 9 -9.17 -9.67 -24.00
CA SER A 9 -8.49 -8.97 -25.08
C SER A 9 -7.40 -8.06 -24.48
N PRO A 10 -6.28 -7.82 -25.20
CA PRO A 10 -5.25 -6.90 -24.70
C PRO A 10 -5.80 -5.52 -24.35
N LYS A 11 -6.77 -5.03 -25.11
CA LYS A 11 -7.45 -3.75 -24.85
C LYS A 11 -8.30 -3.79 -23.57
N ALA A 12 -9.04 -4.88 -23.31
CA ALA A 12 -9.84 -5.04 -22.09
C ALA A 12 -8.91 -5.17 -20.86
N ALA A 13 -7.83 -5.97 -20.97
CA ALA A 13 -6.84 -6.10 -19.92
C ALA A 13 -6.14 -4.77 -19.61
N ALA A 14 -5.75 -4.01 -20.64
CA ALA A 14 -5.15 -2.68 -20.46
C ALA A 14 -6.15 -1.68 -19.82
N ARG A 15 -7.41 -1.66 -20.29
CA ARG A 15 -8.45 -0.79 -19.72
C ARG A 15 -8.70 -1.08 -18.23
N PHE A 16 -8.54 -2.32 -17.80
CA PHE A 16 -8.65 -2.70 -16.39
C PHE A 16 -7.36 -2.41 -15.63
N TYR A 17 -6.18 -2.70 -16.22
CA TYR A 17 -4.88 -2.57 -15.56
C TYR A 17 -4.41 -1.13 -15.40
N VAL A 18 -4.59 -0.26 -16.41
CA VAL A 18 -4.09 1.13 -16.38
C VAL A 18 -4.62 1.92 -15.19
N PRO A 19 -5.92 1.89 -14.83
CA PRO A 19 -6.40 2.54 -13.62
C PRO A 19 -5.77 2.00 -12.33
N LEU A 20 -5.54 0.68 -12.25
CA LEU A 20 -4.89 0.04 -11.09
C LEU A 20 -3.40 0.43 -10.99
N LEU A 21 -2.74 0.55 -12.14
CA LEU A 21 -1.36 1.03 -12.23
C LEU A 21 -1.27 2.48 -11.75
N LEU A 22 -2.13 3.36 -12.26
CA LEU A 22 -2.21 4.76 -11.80
C LEU A 22 -2.51 4.85 -10.32
N GLN A 23 -3.41 4.01 -9.80
CA GLN A 23 -3.70 3.92 -8.37
C GLN A 23 -2.44 3.55 -7.56
N ALA A 24 -1.66 2.55 -8.00
CA ALA A 24 -0.45 2.12 -7.30
C ALA A 24 0.63 3.20 -7.31
N PHE A 25 0.89 3.85 -8.45
CA PHE A 25 1.80 4.99 -8.55
C PHE A 25 1.39 6.12 -7.62
N SER A 26 0.14 6.48 -7.67
CA SER A 26 -0.45 7.54 -6.87
C SER A 26 -0.32 7.29 -5.38
N GLN A 27 -0.60 6.07 -4.94
CA GLN A 27 -0.45 5.68 -3.54
C GLN A 27 0.99 5.83 -3.04
N SER A 28 1.96 5.47 -3.86
CA SER A 28 3.37 5.53 -3.50
C SER A 28 3.92 6.96 -3.45
N LEU A 29 3.42 7.86 -4.32
CA LEU A 29 3.85 9.26 -4.33
C LEU A 29 3.42 10.06 -3.09
N THR A 30 2.40 9.62 -2.35
CA THR A 30 1.96 10.34 -1.15
C THR A 30 3.02 10.34 -0.04
N TYR A 31 3.85 9.31 0.07
CA TYR A 31 4.86 9.22 1.13
C TYR A 31 6.00 10.24 0.97
N PRO A 32 6.67 10.35 -0.19
CA PRO A 32 7.68 11.38 -0.41
C PRO A 32 7.12 12.81 -0.25
N LEU A 33 5.87 13.04 -0.71
CA LEU A 33 5.23 14.36 -0.56
C LEU A 33 5.08 14.76 0.91
N VAL A 34 4.63 13.83 1.76
CA VAL A 34 4.47 14.10 3.20
C VAL A 34 5.81 14.28 3.90
N GLY A 35 6.88 13.68 3.36
CA GLY A 35 8.23 13.90 3.85
C GLY A 35 8.60 15.39 3.94
N ALA A 36 8.08 16.22 3.02
CA ALA A 36 8.28 17.68 3.07
C ALA A 36 7.65 18.31 4.32
N VAL A 37 6.45 17.90 4.74
CA VAL A 37 5.79 18.41 5.97
C VAL A 37 6.61 18.06 7.20
N ILE A 38 7.20 16.87 7.22
CA ILE A 38 7.96 16.36 8.36
C ILE A 38 9.31 17.06 8.46
N SER A 39 10.03 17.18 7.34
CA SER A 39 11.38 17.75 7.29
C SER A 39 11.44 19.26 7.60
N HIS A 40 10.32 19.97 7.46
CA HIS A 40 10.20 21.36 7.88
C HIS A 40 9.96 21.51 9.40
N GLY A 41 9.79 20.41 10.14
CA GLY A 41 9.62 20.42 11.60
C GLY A 41 10.94 20.61 12.36
N PRO A 42 10.88 20.75 13.69
CA PRO A 42 12.04 21.07 14.53
C PRO A 42 13.21 20.08 14.40
N ASP A 43 12.92 18.79 14.23
CA ASP A 43 13.95 17.73 14.16
C ASP A 43 14.39 17.40 12.73
N GLY A 44 13.79 18.02 11.71
CA GLY A 44 14.18 17.92 10.30
C GLY A 44 14.37 16.50 9.79
N VAL A 45 15.58 16.18 9.32
CA VAL A 45 15.97 14.87 8.78
C VAL A 45 15.83 13.74 9.81
N ASN A 46 16.12 13.99 11.07
CA ASN A 46 16.00 12.99 12.15
C ASN A 46 14.53 12.58 12.36
N ALA A 47 13.62 13.56 12.37
CA ALA A 47 12.19 13.29 12.47
C ALA A 47 11.69 12.49 11.27
N LEU A 48 12.15 12.82 10.05
CA LEU A 48 11.82 12.08 8.83
C LEU A 48 12.33 10.64 8.91
N THR A 49 13.56 10.43 9.39
CA THR A 49 14.14 9.10 9.57
C THR A 49 13.32 8.26 10.55
N ALA A 50 13.01 8.80 11.74
CA ALA A 50 12.22 8.09 12.74
C ALA A 50 10.80 7.78 12.26
N PHE A 51 10.16 8.76 11.60
CA PHE A 51 8.85 8.58 10.98
C PHE A 51 8.86 7.47 9.94
N SER A 52 9.85 7.46 9.04
CA SER A 52 9.96 6.46 7.98
C SER A 52 10.13 5.04 8.53
N LEU A 53 10.89 4.89 9.62
CA LEU A 53 11.06 3.60 10.27
C LEU A 53 9.78 3.13 10.97
N GLY A 54 9.02 4.03 11.59
CA GLY A 54 7.66 3.70 12.07
C GLY A 54 6.75 3.21 10.94
N GLN A 55 6.82 3.87 9.78
CA GLN A 55 6.05 3.46 8.58
C GLN A 55 6.52 2.11 8.01
N VAL A 56 7.82 1.81 8.00
CA VAL A 56 8.34 0.49 7.55
C VAL A 56 7.75 -0.63 8.39
N ILE A 57 7.71 -0.47 9.73
CA ILE A 57 7.09 -1.47 10.63
C ILE A 57 5.59 -1.58 10.36
N GLN A 58 4.89 -0.46 10.20
CA GLN A 58 3.47 -0.47 9.85
C GLN A 58 3.21 -1.23 8.54
N PHE A 59 4.00 -0.98 7.49
CA PHE A 59 3.89 -1.69 6.22
C PHE A 59 4.16 -3.18 6.35
N MET A 60 5.14 -3.56 7.14
CA MET A 60 5.46 -4.97 7.40
C MET A 60 4.29 -5.68 8.07
N ILE A 61 3.67 -5.06 9.08
CA ILE A 61 2.47 -5.60 9.73
C ILE A 61 1.29 -5.63 8.72
N GLY A 62 1.06 -4.56 7.97
CA GLY A 62 -0.01 -4.49 6.97
C GLY A 62 0.13 -5.51 5.85
N ALA A 63 1.36 -5.85 5.45
CA ALA A 63 1.64 -6.82 4.41
C ALA A 63 1.17 -8.24 4.76
N LEU A 64 1.04 -8.56 6.06
CA LEU A 64 0.45 -9.83 6.51
C LEU A 64 -1.03 -9.97 6.12
N ALA A 65 -1.67 -8.89 5.68
CA ALA A 65 -3.01 -8.89 5.10
C ALA A 65 -3.01 -8.65 3.57
N GLY A 66 -1.85 -8.69 2.93
CA GLY A 66 -1.67 -8.34 1.51
C GLY A 66 -2.50 -9.19 0.53
N GLY A 67 -2.87 -10.42 0.94
CA GLY A 67 -3.73 -11.32 0.17
C GLY A 67 -5.22 -10.96 0.18
N LEU A 68 -5.70 -10.10 1.08
CA LEU A 68 -7.14 -9.87 1.28
C LEU A 68 -7.88 -9.35 0.04
N ILE A 69 -7.31 -8.37 -0.69
CA ILE A 69 -7.94 -7.85 -1.90
C ILE A 69 -8.16 -8.97 -2.93
N MET A 70 -7.16 -9.82 -3.13
CA MET A 70 -7.27 -10.95 -4.06
C MET A 70 -8.29 -11.97 -3.58
N THR A 71 -8.32 -12.27 -2.28
CA THR A 71 -9.32 -13.14 -1.66
C THR A 71 -10.74 -12.59 -1.90
N GLY A 72 -10.95 -11.30 -1.68
CA GLY A 72 -12.22 -10.66 -1.93
C GLY A 72 -12.63 -10.72 -3.41
N MET A 73 -11.70 -10.51 -4.34
CA MET A 73 -11.98 -10.61 -5.79
C MET A 73 -12.41 -12.03 -6.21
N VAL A 74 -11.92 -13.06 -5.52
CA VAL A 74 -12.30 -14.45 -5.83
C VAL A 74 -13.65 -14.81 -5.19
N PHE A 75 -13.81 -14.51 -3.90
CA PHE A 75 -14.90 -15.06 -3.07
C PHE A 75 -16.06 -14.09 -2.82
N ALA A 76 -15.86 -12.77 -2.89
CA ALA A 76 -16.90 -11.77 -2.59
C ALA A 76 -17.70 -11.36 -3.83
N LYS A 77 -18.18 -12.33 -4.63
CA LYS A 77 -18.98 -12.11 -5.85
C LYS A 77 -20.49 -12.26 -5.60
N THR A 78 -20.88 -12.79 -4.43
CA THR A 78 -22.27 -12.95 -3.99
C THR A 78 -22.46 -12.23 -2.65
N ARG A 79 -23.71 -11.98 -2.25
CA ARG A 79 -24.01 -11.34 -0.94
C ARG A 79 -23.44 -12.14 0.23
N SER A 80 -23.62 -13.46 0.22
CA SER A 80 -23.11 -14.35 1.27
C SER A 80 -21.57 -14.41 1.27
N GLY A 81 -20.93 -14.47 0.08
CA GLY A 81 -19.49 -14.40 -0.09
C GLY A 81 -18.89 -13.09 0.42
N LEU A 82 -19.53 -11.95 0.11
CA LEU A 82 -19.15 -10.63 0.60
C LEU A 82 -19.30 -10.54 2.13
N SER A 83 -20.37 -11.10 2.72
CA SER A 83 -20.57 -11.13 4.17
C SER A 83 -19.46 -11.92 4.87
N SER A 84 -19.09 -13.10 4.35
CA SER A 84 -17.98 -13.92 4.87
C SER A 84 -16.64 -13.17 4.74
N PHE A 85 -16.41 -12.50 3.61
CA PHE A 85 -15.21 -11.69 3.39
C PHE A 85 -15.13 -10.49 4.35
N ARG A 86 -16.23 -9.78 4.60
CA ARG A 86 -16.28 -8.70 5.60
C ARG A 86 -15.86 -9.18 6.98
N ARG A 87 -16.32 -10.36 7.40
CA ARG A 87 -15.95 -10.97 8.69
C ARG A 87 -14.47 -11.31 8.72
N LEU A 88 -13.93 -11.95 7.67
CA LEU A 88 -12.51 -12.24 7.56
C LEU A 88 -11.66 -10.97 7.62
N ASN A 89 -12.01 -9.95 6.83
CA ASN A 89 -11.31 -8.66 6.82
C ASN A 89 -11.34 -7.99 8.20
N GLY A 90 -12.49 -8.03 8.89
CA GLY A 90 -12.64 -7.49 10.26
C GLY A 90 -11.79 -8.23 11.28
N VAL A 91 -11.76 -9.57 11.26
CA VAL A 91 -10.91 -10.37 12.14
C VAL A 91 -9.43 -10.10 11.90
N MET A 92 -8.98 -10.12 10.64
CA MET A 92 -7.59 -9.80 10.30
C MET A 92 -7.21 -8.38 10.68
N MET A 93 -8.11 -7.40 10.47
CA MET A 93 -7.92 -6.04 10.95
C MET A 93 -7.70 -6.02 12.46
N ALA A 94 -8.59 -6.61 13.25
CA ALA A 94 -8.49 -6.60 14.71
C ALA A 94 -7.19 -7.25 15.20
N VAL A 95 -6.79 -8.38 14.62
CA VAL A 95 -5.54 -9.08 14.97
C VAL A 95 -4.33 -8.22 14.64
N LEU A 96 -4.26 -7.63 13.44
CA LEU A 96 -3.07 -6.87 13.03
C LEU A 96 -2.99 -5.51 13.72
N LEU A 97 -4.12 -4.85 14.04
CA LEU A 97 -4.10 -3.66 14.89
C LEU A 97 -3.66 -3.99 16.33
N ALA A 98 -4.05 -5.14 16.87
CA ALA A 98 -3.56 -5.61 18.18
C ALA A 98 -2.05 -5.89 18.14
N VAL A 99 -1.55 -6.53 17.07
CA VAL A 99 -0.09 -6.74 16.88
C VAL A 99 0.63 -5.40 16.79
N GLN A 100 0.10 -4.43 16.02
CA GLN A 100 0.69 -3.10 15.91
C GLN A 100 0.72 -2.38 17.27
N ALA A 101 -0.37 -2.44 18.04
CA ALA A 101 -0.41 -1.88 19.39
C ALA A 101 0.61 -2.56 20.33
N LEU A 102 0.72 -3.89 20.25
CA LEU A 102 1.69 -4.67 21.04
C LEU A 102 3.14 -4.25 20.72
N VAL A 103 3.48 -4.06 19.44
CA VAL A 103 4.82 -3.59 19.02
C VAL A 103 5.15 -2.21 19.59
N CYS A 104 4.14 -1.37 19.87
CA CYS A 104 4.34 -0.08 20.51
C CYS A 104 4.51 -0.13 22.03
N MET A 105 4.36 -1.31 22.65
CA MET A 105 4.48 -1.50 24.10
C MET A 105 5.90 -1.94 24.49
N HIS A 106 6.38 -1.43 25.64
CA HIS A 106 7.64 -1.91 26.22
C HIS A 106 7.50 -3.40 26.64
N PRO A 107 8.49 -4.29 26.36
CA PRO A 107 9.84 -4.03 25.83
C PRO A 107 9.97 -4.13 24.30
N PHE A 108 8.88 -4.39 23.55
CA PHE A 108 8.94 -4.65 22.10
C PHE A 108 9.40 -3.44 21.29
N ASP A 109 8.94 -2.24 21.64
CA ASP A 109 9.37 -0.98 21.02
C ASP A 109 10.88 -0.78 21.13
N THR A 110 11.45 -0.96 22.32
CA THR A 110 12.88 -0.83 22.59
C THR A 110 13.67 -1.91 21.83
N PHE A 111 13.17 -3.13 21.77
CA PHE A 111 13.82 -4.20 21.02
C PHE A 111 13.86 -3.89 19.51
N ILE A 112 12.73 -3.48 18.92
CA ILE A 112 12.62 -3.27 17.48
C ILE A 112 13.34 -1.97 17.09
N PHE A 113 13.00 -0.85 17.70
CA PHE A 113 13.56 0.45 17.31
C PHE A 113 14.97 0.67 17.87
N GLY A 114 15.22 0.30 19.12
CA GLY A 114 16.51 0.49 19.77
C GLY A 114 17.54 -0.55 19.33
N HIS A 115 17.24 -1.86 19.47
CA HIS A 115 18.24 -2.90 19.20
C HIS A 115 18.30 -3.31 17.72
N LEU A 116 17.17 -3.56 17.04
CA LEU A 116 17.19 -4.02 15.66
C LEU A 116 17.52 -2.87 14.69
N LEU A 117 16.87 -1.72 14.84
CA LEU A 117 17.04 -0.55 13.97
C LEU A 117 18.10 0.43 14.45
N ASN A 118 18.69 0.19 15.63
CA ASN A 118 19.78 0.98 16.21
C ASN A 118 19.46 2.49 16.37
N LEU A 119 18.22 2.81 16.76
CA LEU A 119 17.81 4.17 17.02
C LEU A 119 18.19 4.60 18.45
N ASN A 120 18.57 5.87 18.60
CA ASN A 120 18.69 6.48 19.91
C ASN A 120 17.31 6.64 20.58
N PRO A 121 17.26 6.86 21.93
CA PRO A 121 15.99 6.94 22.66
C PRO A 121 15.01 8.00 22.13
N HIS A 122 15.51 9.16 21.69
CA HIS A 122 14.68 10.24 21.14
C HIS A 122 14.00 9.83 19.83
N LEU A 123 14.76 9.26 18.89
CA LEU A 123 14.22 8.78 17.61
C LEU A 123 13.31 7.55 17.79
N THR A 124 13.61 6.69 18.76
CA THR A 124 12.75 5.56 19.15
C THR A 124 11.36 6.05 19.57
N GLU A 125 11.30 7.11 20.37
CA GLU A 125 10.02 7.68 20.81
C GLU A 125 9.19 8.25 19.64
N ILE A 126 9.84 8.98 18.72
CA ILE A 126 9.16 9.49 17.49
C ILE A 126 8.66 8.33 16.63
N ALA A 127 9.48 7.32 16.39
CA ALA A 127 9.10 6.15 15.59
C ALA A 127 7.96 5.35 16.22
N ARG A 128 8.02 5.12 17.54
CA ARG A 128 6.98 4.46 18.33
C ARG A 128 5.66 5.24 18.26
N ARG A 129 5.72 6.56 18.49
CA ARG A 129 4.54 7.45 18.42
C ARG A 129 3.92 7.46 17.02
N THR A 130 4.75 7.52 15.98
CA THR A 130 4.31 7.40 14.58
C THR A 130 3.60 6.08 14.34
N LEU A 131 4.19 4.95 14.77
CA LEU A 131 3.60 3.62 14.62
C LEU A 131 2.28 3.53 15.38
N PHE A 132 2.19 4.03 16.62
CA PHE A 132 1.00 3.99 17.43
C PHE A 132 -0.17 4.75 16.80
N PHE A 133 0.03 6.00 16.42
CA PHE A 133 -1.04 6.80 15.81
C PHE A 133 -1.38 6.33 14.38
N SER A 134 -0.47 5.65 13.70
CA SER A 134 -0.76 5.04 12.38
C SER A 134 -1.73 3.84 12.47
N ILE A 135 -2.12 3.39 13.68
CA ILE A 135 -3.21 2.42 13.87
C ILE A 135 -4.50 2.89 13.19
N VAL A 136 -4.82 4.19 13.28
CA VAL A 136 -6.00 4.77 12.62
C VAL A 136 -5.88 4.66 11.10
N MET A 137 -4.70 4.96 10.56
CA MET A 137 -4.41 4.82 9.13
C MET A 137 -4.51 3.36 8.68
N GLN A 138 -3.97 2.44 9.46
CA GLN A 138 -4.03 1.00 9.18
C GLN A 138 -5.48 0.50 9.18
N ALA A 139 -6.30 0.92 10.15
CA ALA A 139 -7.73 0.61 10.20
C ALA A 139 -8.45 1.12 8.94
N ALA A 140 -8.18 2.35 8.51
CA ALA A 140 -8.77 2.93 7.30
C ALA A 140 -8.40 2.13 6.04
N PHE A 141 -7.16 1.61 5.93
CA PHE A 141 -6.76 0.71 4.85
C PHE A 141 -7.60 -0.58 4.83
N PHE A 142 -7.83 -1.20 5.98
CA PHE A 142 -8.66 -2.40 6.05
C PHE A 142 -10.12 -2.12 5.71
N MET A 143 -10.67 -1.01 6.21
CA MET A 143 -12.05 -0.63 5.91
C MET A 143 -12.25 -0.35 4.41
N ARG A 144 -11.24 0.18 3.74
CA ARG A 144 -11.24 0.40 2.29
C ARG A 144 -11.23 -0.88 1.47
N ASN A 145 -10.69 -2.00 1.97
CA ASN A 145 -10.59 -3.25 1.22
C ASN A 145 -11.95 -3.73 0.70
N VAL A 146 -12.98 -3.68 1.52
CA VAL A 146 -14.33 -4.16 1.16
C VAL A 146 -14.91 -3.40 -0.03
N PRO A 147 -15.07 -2.06 0.01
CA PRO A 147 -15.59 -1.32 -1.11
C PRO A 147 -14.71 -1.41 -2.37
N GLN A 148 -13.38 -1.48 -2.23
CA GLN A 148 -12.50 -1.69 -3.39
C GLN A 148 -12.72 -3.05 -4.05
N VAL A 149 -12.91 -4.11 -3.29
CA VAL A 149 -13.24 -5.44 -3.83
C VAL A 149 -14.55 -5.42 -4.60
N ILE A 150 -15.58 -4.74 -4.07
CA ILE A 150 -16.86 -4.58 -4.77
C ILE A 150 -16.67 -3.86 -6.11
N LEU A 151 -15.91 -2.77 -6.13
CA LEU A 151 -15.62 -2.01 -7.34
C LEU A 151 -14.83 -2.83 -8.36
N PHE A 152 -13.82 -3.60 -7.92
CA PHE A 152 -13.02 -4.44 -8.81
C PHE A 152 -13.82 -5.59 -9.40
N ASN A 153 -14.67 -6.26 -8.61
CA ASN A 153 -15.56 -7.32 -9.08
C ASN A 153 -16.63 -6.80 -10.05
N ALA A 154 -17.00 -5.53 -9.92
CA ALA A 154 -17.91 -4.84 -10.84
C ALA A 154 -17.22 -4.23 -12.08
N TYR A 155 -15.93 -4.48 -12.31
CA TYR A 155 -15.10 -3.84 -13.36
C TYR A 155 -15.07 -2.30 -13.29
N ALA A 156 -15.37 -1.74 -12.12
CA ALA A 156 -15.42 -0.31 -11.83
C ALA A 156 -14.07 0.23 -11.33
N SER A 157 -12.96 -0.21 -11.95
CA SER A 157 -11.60 0.21 -11.58
C SER A 157 -11.36 1.71 -11.79
N PHE A 158 -12.13 2.34 -12.68
CA PHE A 158 -12.07 3.78 -12.89
C PHE A 158 -12.58 4.55 -11.67
N GLU A 159 -13.72 4.15 -11.10
CA GLU A 159 -14.29 4.74 -9.88
C GLU A 159 -13.33 4.54 -8.68
N ALA A 160 -12.72 3.36 -8.56
CA ALA A 160 -11.71 3.09 -7.54
C ALA A 160 -10.49 4.02 -7.70
N ASN A 161 -10.03 4.26 -8.95
CA ASN A 161 -8.94 5.19 -9.21
C ASN A 161 -9.33 6.64 -8.90
N LEU A 162 -10.55 7.06 -9.19
CA LEU A 162 -11.04 8.41 -8.88
C LEU A 162 -10.97 8.69 -7.36
N CYS A 163 -11.33 7.71 -6.52
CA CYS A 163 -11.18 7.82 -5.06
C CYS A 163 -9.71 8.03 -4.65
N THR A 164 -8.79 7.33 -5.32
CA THR A 164 -7.35 7.48 -5.06
C THR A 164 -6.82 8.83 -5.54
N VAL A 165 -7.29 9.33 -6.68
CA VAL A 165 -6.94 10.69 -7.16
C VAL A 165 -7.39 11.74 -6.16
N ALA A 166 -8.62 11.63 -5.63
CA ALA A 166 -9.11 12.54 -4.59
C ALA A 166 -8.22 12.52 -3.33
N ARG A 167 -7.75 11.33 -2.91
CA ARG A 167 -6.78 11.18 -1.83
C ARG A 167 -5.49 11.97 -2.10
N ILE A 168 -4.92 11.84 -3.29
CA ILE A 168 -3.65 12.50 -3.65
C ILE A 168 -3.82 14.01 -3.68
N LEU A 169 -4.91 14.50 -4.26
CA LEU A 169 -5.20 15.92 -4.30
C LEU A 169 -5.32 16.49 -2.88
N LEU A 170 -5.98 15.78 -1.96
CA LEU A 170 -6.07 16.20 -0.57
C LEU A 170 -4.71 16.13 0.13
N THR A 171 -3.91 15.05 -0.09
CA THR A 171 -2.53 15.00 0.43
C THR A 171 -1.70 16.16 -0.10
N GLY A 172 -1.76 16.46 -1.40
CA GLY A 172 -1.06 17.60 -1.99
C GLY A 172 -1.49 18.94 -1.38
N ALA A 173 -2.80 19.12 -1.17
CA ALA A 173 -3.32 20.30 -0.50
C ALA A 173 -2.76 20.45 0.94
N PHE A 174 -2.69 19.36 1.71
CA PHE A 174 -2.11 19.39 3.06
C PHE A 174 -0.61 19.67 3.04
N VAL A 175 0.14 19.07 2.09
CA VAL A 175 1.58 19.29 1.96
C VAL A 175 1.91 20.77 1.68
N VAL A 176 1.04 21.47 0.95
CA VAL A 176 1.19 22.91 0.71
C VAL A 176 0.68 23.74 1.87
N ALA A 177 -0.51 23.43 2.39
CA ALA A 177 -1.17 24.26 3.39
C ALA A 177 -0.54 24.15 4.79
N PHE A 178 -0.16 22.95 5.23
CA PHE A 178 0.32 22.73 6.60
C PHE A 178 1.56 23.56 6.95
N PRO A 179 2.63 23.62 6.11
CA PRO A 179 3.76 24.50 6.42
C PRO A 179 3.39 25.99 6.48
N MET A 180 2.41 26.43 5.68
CA MET A 180 1.95 27.83 5.70
C MET A 180 1.30 28.23 7.03
N PHE A 181 0.72 27.27 7.76
CA PHE A 181 0.10 27.45 9.07
C PHE A 181 1.01 27.01 10.23
N GLY A 182 2.28 26.71 9.97
CA GLY A 182 3.20 26.21 10.99
C GLY A 182 2.90 24.77 11.48
N MET A 183 2.05 24.05 10.76
CA MET A 183 1.68 22.65 11.04
C MET A 183 2.71 21.70 10.44
N VAL A 184 3.87 21.54 11.08
CA VAL A 184 5.01 20.76 10.58
C VAL A 184 5.44 19.69 11.59
N GLY A 185 6.16 18.68 11.10
CA GLY A 185 6.67 17.58 11.92
C GLY A 185 5.91 16.25 11.76
N PRO A 186 6.30 15.20 12.52
CA PRO A 186 5.78 13.84 12.35
C PRO A 186 4.27 13.71 12.53
N ASP A 187 3.68 14.38 13.50
CA ASP A 187 2.25 14.31 13.79
C ASP A 187 1.42 14.87 12.62
N TRP A 188 1.80 16.03 12.09
CA TRP A 188 1.13 16.63 10.95
C TRP A 188 1.37 15.86 9.66
N GLY A 189 2.57 15.27 9.50
CA GLY A 189 2.85 14.31 8.45
C GLY A 189 1.90 13.11 8.50
N LEU A 190 1.63 12.58 9.69
CA LEU A 190 0.71 11.48 9.87
C LEU A 190 -0.75 11.87 9.57
N VAL A 191 -1.17 13.07 9.95
CA VAL A 191 -2.49 13.62 9.59
C VAL A 191 -2.60 13.76 8.06
N ALA A 192 -1.56 14.28 7.40
CA ALA A 192 -1.50 14.44 5.95
C ALA A 192 -1.56 13.12 5.18
N LEU A 193 -1.20 11.99 5.81
CA LEU A 193 -1.39 10.63 5.26
C LEU A 193 -2.77 10.06 5.62
N THR A 194 -3.17 10.17 6.87
CA THR A 194 -4.34 9.44 7.42
C THR A 194 -5.66 10.01 6.92
N ALA A 195 -5.84 11.33 6.99
CA ALA A 195 -7.10 11.96 6.61
C ALA A 195 -7.47 11.73 5.12
N PRO A 196 -6.52 11.82 4.16
CA PRO A 196 -6.81 11.47 2.78
C PRO A 196 -7.17 9.99 2.56
N ILE A 197 -6.61 9.05 3.35
CA ILE A 197 -6.97 7.62 3.25
C ILE A 197 -8.39 7.40 3.77
N ILE A 198 -8.79 8.09 4.83
CA ILE A 198 -10.17 8.08 5.32
C ILE A 198 -11.13 8.62 4.24
N LEU A 199 -10.78 9.72 3.58
CA LEU A 199 -11.56 10.25 2.46
C LEU A 199 -11.68 9.21 1.33
N GLU A 200 -10.58 8.57 0.93
CA GLU A 200 -10.58 7.52 -0.09
C GLU A 200 -11.50 6.35 0.30
N TRP A 201 -11.47 5.92 1.57
CA TRP A 201 -12.38 4.90 2.07
C TRP A 201 -13.84 5.33 1.96
N LEU A 202 -14.19 6.53 2.45
CA LEU A 202 -15.56 7.04 2.42
C LEU A 202 -16.10 7.17 0.98
N LEU A 203 -15.30 7.70 0.06
CA LEU A 203 -15.66 7.79 -1.35
C LEU A 203 -15.82 6.41 -1.99
N SER A 204 -14.90 5.47 -1.68
CA SER A 204 -15.00 4.10 -2.17
C SER A 204 -16.28 3.41 -1.68
N GLU A 205 -16.65 3.62 -0.42
CA GLU A 205 -17.90 3.10 0.16
C GLU A 205 -19.12 3.69 -0.55
N LEU A 206 -19.11 5.00 -0.83
CA LEU A 206 -20.20 5.68 -1.54
C LEU A 206 -20.39 5.10 -2.94
N PHE A 207 -19.30 4.93 -3.71
CA PHE A 207 -19.38 4.37 -5.05
C PHE A 207 -19.73 2.87 -5.06
N ALA A 208 -19.24 2.11 -4.08
CA ALA A 208 -19.48 0.67 -4.00
C ALA A 208 -20.96 0.31 -3.74
N ARG A 209 -21.70 1.16 -3.00
CA ARG A 209 -23.12 0.90 -2.60
C ARG A 209 -24.03 0.54 -3.78
N LYS A 210 -23.86 1.19 -4.94
CA LYS A 210 -24.68 0.92 -6.13
C LYS A 210 -24.44 -0.48 -6.69
N TYR A 211 -23.20 -0.98 -6.59
CA TYR A 211 -22.81 -2.31 -7.07
C TYR A 211 -23.14 -3.39 -6.04
N GLU A 212 -22.97 -3.12 -4.76
CA GLU A 212 -23.34 -4.03 -3.68
C GLU A 212 -24.82 -4.41 -3.73
N ARG A 213 -25.71 -3.44 -3.97
CA ARG A 213 -27.16 -3.68 -4.10
C ARG A 213 -27.53 -4.64 -5.24
N ARG A 214 -26.66 -4.80 -6.24
CA ARG A 214 -26.87 -5.66 -7.41
C ARG A 214 -26.33 -7.07 -7.22
N LEU A 215 -25.66 -7.34 -6.08
CA LEU A 215 -25.14 -8.67 -5.82
C LEU A 215 -26.29 -9.65 -5.62
N GLU A 216 -26.19 -10.78 -6.32
CA GLU A 216 -27.14 -11.88 -6.22
C GLU A 216 -26.88 -12.71 -4.96
N ASP A 217 -27.92 -13.36 -4.46
CA ASP A 217 -27.77 -14.37 -3.43
C ASP A 217 -27.13 -15.62 -4.04
N GLY A 218 -26.21 -16.24 -3.32
CA GLY A 218 -25.49 -17.40 -3.83
C GLY A 218 -24.71 -18.12 -2.73
N GLY A 219 -24.11 -19.25 -3.06
CA GLY A 219 -23.23 -19.97 -2.14
C GLY A 219 -22.04 -19.12 -1.70
N SER A 220 -21.56 -19.32 -0.48
CA SER A 220 -20.38 -18.68 0.04
C SER A 220 -19.32 -19.71 0.41
N ALA A 221 -18.06 -19.41 0.12
CA ALA A 221 -16.95 -20.10 0.76
C ALA A 221 -16.93 -19.78 2.26
N SER A 222 -16.57 -20.75 3.06
CA SER A 222 -16.41 -20.55 4.50
C SER A 222 -15.31 -19.53 4.81
N ILE A 223 -15.38 -18.90 5.97
CA ILE A 223 -14.32 -17.98 6.42
C ILE A 223 -12.96 -18.68 6.45
N MET A 224 -12.93 -19.95 6.85
CA MET A 224 -11.71 -20.76 6.92
C MET A 224 -11.12 -21.03 5.53
N GLU A 225 -11.96 -21.28 4.52
CA GLU A 225 -11.52 -21.46 3.13
C GLU A 225 -10.92 -20.17 2.58
N GLN A 226 -11.59 -19.04 2.78
CA GLN A 226 -11.09 -17.72 2.43
C GLN A 226 -9.77 -17.42 3.15
N PHE A 227 -9.65 -17.73 4.43
CA PHE A 227 -8.42 -17.56 5.22
C PHE A 227 -7.28 -18.40 4.66
N ARG A 228 -7.51 -19.70 4.39
CA ARG A 228 -6.50 -20.59 3.80
C ARG A 228 -6.02 -20.10 2.44
N PHE A 229 -6.89 -19.48 1.65
CA PHE A 229 -6.52 -18.83 0.37
C PHE A 229 -5.70 -17.56 0.60
N THR A 230 -6.04 -16.77 1.63
CA THR A 230 -5.36 -15.49 1.96
C THR A 230 -3.93 -15.72 2.44
N VAL A 231 -3.67 -16.75 3.26
CA VAL A 231 -2.39 -16.98 3.93
C VAL A 231 -1.20 -17.04 2.97
N PRO A 232 -1.17 -17.86 1.91
CA PRO A 232 -0.01 -17.92 1.01
C PRO A 232 0.23 -16.61 0.25
N LEU A 233 -0.83 -15.88 -0.10
CA LEU A 233 -0.73 -14.57 -0.75
C LEU A 233 -0.16 -13.52 0.21
N SER A 234 -0.62 -13.54 1.45
CA SER A 234 -0.13 -12.65 2.52
C SER A 234 1.31 -12.97 2.91
N PHE A 235 1.69 -14.25 2.91
CA PHE A 235 3.08 -14.64 3.14
C PHE A 235 4.01 -14.08 2.08
N GLY A 236 3.65 -14.16 0.80
CA GLY A 236 4.41 -13.56 -0.29
C GLY A 236 4.54 -12.04 -0.15
N ALA A 237 3.46 -11.34 0.20
CA ALA A 237 3.48 -9.90 0.47
C ALA A 237 4.35 -9.55 1.70
N GLY A 238 4.28 -10.36 2.75
CA GLY A 238 5.10 -10.22 3.95
C GLY A 238 6.60 -10.35 3.66
N LEU A 239 7.00 -11.34 2.86
CA LEU A 239 8.41 -11.50 2.44
C LEU A 239 8.92 -10.27 1.68
N LEU A 240 8.09 -9.68 0.79
CA LEU A 240 8.45 -8.44 0.10
C LEU A 240 8.61 -7.26 1.08
N ALA A 241 7.77 -7.19 2.11
CA ALA A 241 7.84 -6.12 3.11
C ALA A 241 9.03 -6.26 4.09
N VAL A 242 9.56 -7.47 4.26
CA VAL A 242 10.77 -7.71 5.08
C VAL A 242 12.01 -7.09 4.44
N SER A 243 12.10 -7.04 3.10
CA SER A 243 13.28 -6.49 2.41
C SER A 243 13.60 -5.03 2.79
N PRO A 244 12.67 -4.06 2.74
CA PRO A 244 12.93 -2.70 3.20
C PRO A 244 13.30 -2.62 4.68
N PHE A 245 12.68 -3.44 5.53
CA PHE A 245 13.02 -3.52 6.95
C PHE A 245 14.45 -4.00 7.18
N MET A 246 14.86 -5.09 6.53
CA MET A 246 16.22 -5.60 6.63
C MET A 246 17.23 -4.57 6.13
N THR A 247 16.96 -3.95 4.99
CA THR A 247 17.83 -2.89 4.45
C THR A 247 17.95 -1.73 5.44
N ALA A 248 16.84 -1.25 6.03
CA ALA A 248 16.86 -0.20 7.04
C ALA A 248 17.69 -0.61 8.29
N ALA A 249 17.58 -1.87 8.74
CA ALA A 249 18.35 -2.37 9.86
C ALA A 249 19.86 -2.41 9.58
N PHE A 250 20.28 -2.71 8.34
CA PHE A 250 21.71 -2.65 7.95
C PHE A 250 22.18 -1.20 7.79
N VAL A 251 21.40 -0.35 7.12
CA VAL A 251 21.74 1.07 6.94
C VAL A 251 21.80 1.82 8.27
N GLY A 252 20.95 1.46 9.23
CA GLY A 252 20.98 2.00 10.60
C GLY A 252 22.29 1.73 11.38
N ARG A 253 23.16 0.87 10.85
CA ARG A 253 24.50 0.56 11.40
C ARG A 253 25.64 1.20 10.61
N ALA A 254 25.34 1.99 9.58
CA ALA A 254 26.35 2.70 8.80
C ALA A 254 26.95 3.88 9.59
N ALA A 255 28.02 4.48 9.05
CA ALA A 255 28.72 5.59 9.72
C ALA A 255 27.84 6.83 9.97
N ASN A 256 26.91 7.14 9.02
CA ASN A 256 25.96 8.25 9.12
C ASN A 256 24.52 7.72 8.97
N PRO A 257 23.97 7.01 9.98
CA PRO A 257 22.74 6.25 9.83
C PRO A 257 21.52 7.15 9.52
N ALA A 258 21.42 8.34 10.11
CA ALA A 258 20.28 9.22 9.92
C ALA A 258 20.16 9.69 8.45
N ASP A 259 21.25 10.16 7.87
CA ASP A 259 21.29 10.63 6.48
C ASP A 259 21.05 9.46 5.50
N MET A 260 21.74 8.34 5.74
CA MET A 260 21.60 7.15 4.88
C MET A 260 20.18 6.57 4.90
N LEU A 261 19.51 6.54 6.05
CA LEU A 261 18.12 6.11 6.17
C LEU A 261 17.16 7.08 5.48
N ALA A 262 17.39 8.40 5.59
CA ALA A 262 16.59 9.39 4.88
C ALA A 262 16.72 9.23 3.36
N ILE A 263 17.95 9.08 2.84
CA ILE A 263 18.21 8.81 1.41
C ILE A 263 17.53 7.51 0.97
N HIS A 264 17.68 6.43 1.77
CA HIS A 264 17.03 5.15 1.48
C HIS A 264 15.52 5.28 1.40
N TYR A 265 14.89 6.03 2.31
CA TYR A 265 13.45 6.28 2.29
C TYR A 265 12.99 7.00 1.02
N VAL A 266 13.72 8.05 0.60
CA VAL A 266 13.41 8.78 -0.64
C VAL A 266 13.59 7.88 -1.87
N THR A 267 14.66 7.07 -1.90
CA THR A 267 14.92 6.11 -2.99
C THR A 267 13.81 5.07 -3.10
N LEU A 268 13.32 4.53 -1.98
CA LEU A 268 12.15 3.64 -1.95
C LEU A 268 10.89 4.34 -2.44
N GLY A 269 10.72 5.63 -2.13
CA GLY A 269 9.62 6.44 -2.62
C GLY A 269 9.55 6.53 -4.16
N ILE A 270 10.71 6.44 -4.83
CA ILE A 270 10.81 6.42 -6.30
C ILE A 270 10.65 5.00 -6.86
N ALA A 271 11.23 4.00 -6.22
CA ALA A 271 11.23 2.61 -6.70
C ALA A 271 9.91 1.87 -6.43
N ASN A 272 9.30 2.08 -5.27
CA ASN A 272 8.08 1.40 -4.84
C ASN A 272 6.88 1.58 -5.78
N PRO A 273 6.63 2.76 -6.40
CA PRO A 273 5.54 2.91 -7.37
C PRO A 273 5.56 1.83 -8.45
N VAL A 274 6.75 1.55 -9.01
CA VAL A 274 6.92 0.55 -10.07
C VAL A 274 6.66 -0.86 -9.55
N ALA A 275 7.21 -1.19 -8.38
CA ALA A 275 7.02 -2.50 -7.74
C ALA A 275 5.54 -2.76 -7.41
N TYR A 276 4.85 -1.79 -6.81
CA TYR A 276 3.43 -1.92 -6.49
C TYR A 276 2.53 -1.95 -7.72
N ALA A 277 2.89 -1.24 -8.79
CA ALA A 277 2.20 -1.33 -10.07
C ALA A 277 2.31 -2.73 -10.68
N ALA A 278 3.51 -3.34 -10.65
CA ALA A 278 3.72 -4.71 -11.11
C ALA A 278 2.89 -5.72 -10.30
N LEU A 279 2.78 -5.56 -8.99
CA LEU A 279 1.95 -6.42 -8.13
C LEU A 279 0.46 -6.37 -8.51
N ARG A 280 -0.04 -5.26 -9.06
CA ARG A 280 -1.45 -5.17 -9.51
C ARG A 280 -1.77 -6.09 -10.70
N MET A 281 -0.77 -6.67 -11.38
CA MET A 281 -0.98 -7.68 -12.42
C MET A 281 -1.69 -8.93 -11.89
N GLN A 282 -1.57 -9.24 -10.60
CA GLN A 282 -2.33 -10.32 -9.96
C GLN A 282 -3.85 -10.12 -10.09
N ALA A 283 -4.34 -8.89 -9.95
CA ALA A 283 -5.76 -8.57 -10.12
C ALA A 283 -6.22 -8.81 -11.57
N VAL A 284 -5.36 -8.49 -12.56
CA VAL A 284 -5.64 -8.77 -13.98
C VAL A 284 -5.72 -10.27 -14.23
N ALA A 285 -4.81 -11.06 -13.63
CA ALA A 285 -4.80 -12.50 -13.76
C ALA A 285 -6.05 -13.18 -13.17
N ILE A 286 -6.58 -12.65 -12.08
CA ILE A 286 -7.83 -13.12 -11.47
C ILE A 286 -9.04 -12.76 -12.34
N GLN A 287 -9.02 -11.57 -12.93
CA GLN A 287 -10.15 -11.06 -13.70
C GLN A 287 -10.24 -11.69 -15.11
N PHE A 288 -9.09 -12.02 -15.69
CA PHE A 288 -8.96 -12.65 -17.01
C PHE A 288 -8.21 -13.99 -16.90
N PRO A 289 -8.85 -15.03 -16.32
CA PRO A 289 -8.19 -16.33 -16.18
C PRO A 289 -7.95 -16.95 -17.57
N PRO A 290 -6.96 -17.88 -17.70
CA PRO A 290 -6.72 -18.60 -18.94
C PRO A 290 -7.97 -19.31 -19.43
N GLU A 291 -8.27 -19.22 -20.74
CA GLU A 291 -9.45 -19.87 -21.35
C GLU A 291 -9.19 -21.36 -21.67
N TRP A 292 -7.94 -21.73 -21.86
CA TRP A 292 -7.52 -23.13 -22.12
C TRP A 292 -6.12 -23.43 -21.56
N THR A 293 -5.79 -24.70 -21.44
CA THR A 293 -4.46 -25.14 -21.03
C THR A 293 -3.40 -24.66 -22.03
N GLY A 294 -2.42 -23.89 -21.54
CA GLY A 294 -1.36 -23.30 -22.37
C GLY A 294 -1.68 -21.92 -22.96
N ASP A 295 -2.79 -21.30 -22.57
CA ASP A 295 -3.07 -19.90 -22.93
C ASP A 295 -2.01 -18.95 -22.34
N ARG A 296 -1.18 -18.37 -23.21
CA ARG A 296 -0.09 -17.46 -22.83
C ARG A 296 -0.39 -15.99 -23.15
N ARG A 297 -1.61 -15.65 -23.55
CA ARG A 297 -1.96 -14.28 -23.95
C ARG A 297 -1.77 -13.30 -22.79
N LEU A 298 -2.24 -13.64 -21.60
CA LEU A 298 -2.07 -12.84 -20.41
C LEU A 298 -0.60 -12.78 -19.96
N LEU A 299 0.14 -13.88 -20.06
CA LEU A 299 1.57 -13.91 -19.74
C LEU A 299 2.35 -12.93 -20.63
N ARG A 300 2.08 -12.93 -21.95
CA ARG A 300 2.70 -11.96 -22.88
C ARG A 300 2.37 -10.52 -22.50
N PHE A 301 1.11 -10.24 -22.16
CA PHE A 301 0.71 -8.91 -21.67
C PHE A 301 1.46 -8.52 -20.40
N ALA A 302 1.58 -9.43 -19.42
CA ALA A 302 2.29 -9.19 -18.17
C ALA A 302 3.79 -8.93 -18.39
N VAL A 303 4.45 -9.69 -19.28
CA VAL A 303 5.86 -9.49 -19.64
C VAL A 303 6.07 -8.11 -20.28
N VAL A 304 5.23 -7.74 -21.26
CA VAL A 304 5.34 -6.42 -21.91
C VAL A 304 5.11 -5.28 -20.92
N ALA A 305 4.08 -5.39 -20.09
CA ALA A 305 3.79 -4.40 -19.05
C ALA A 305 4.94 -4.30 -18.03
N GLY A 306 5.52 -5.44 -17.62
CA GLY A 306 6.66 -5.47 -16.70
C GLY A 306 7.92 -4.83 -17.29
N LEU A 307 8.22 -5.10 -18.56
CA LEU A 307 9.34 -4.47 -19.26
C LEU A 307 9.16 -2.95 -19.37
N LEU A 308 7.97 -2.49 -19.76
CA LEU A 308 7.67 -1.06 -19.85
C LEU A 308 7.81 -0.36 -18.49
N LEU A 309 7.32 -0.98 -17.42
CA LEU A 309 7.48 -0.45 -16.06
C LEU A 309 8.94 -0.46 -15.61
N GLY A 310 9.71 -1.47 -15.98
CA GLY A 310 11.15 -1.60 -15.66
C GLY A 310 12.03 -0.53 -16.29
N VAL A 311 11.60 0.11 -17.40
CA VAL A 311 12.31 1.22 -18.02
C VAL A 311 12.44 2.40 -17.05
N ILE A 312 11.45 2.66 -16.20
CA ILE A 312 11.45 3.80 -15.26
C ILE A 312 12.66 3.73 -14.29
N PRO A 313 12.79 2.69 -13.43
CA PRO A 313 13.94 2.60 -12.53
C PRO A 313 15.27 2.46 -13.29
N PHE A 314 15.27 1.81 -14.45
CA PHE A 314 16.46 1.71 -15.29
C PHE A 314 16.96 3.10 -15.72
N LEU A 315 16.08 3.98 -16.20
CA LEU A 315 16.46 5.34 -16.58
C LEU A 315 16.98 6.16 -15.39
N PHE A 316 16.42 5.98 -14.20
CA PHE A 316 16.91 6.64 -12.98
C PHE A 316 18.26 6.07 -12.49
N SER A 317 18.58 4.83 -12.82
CA SER A 317 19.86 4.21 -12.45
C SER A 317 21.02 4.54 -13.38
N LEU A 318 20.74 5.12 -14.57
CA LEU A 318 21.80 5.53 -15.48
C LEU A 318 22.60 6.70 -14.86
N PRO A 319 23.95 6.62 -14.84
CA PRO A 319 24.77 7.73 -14.40
C PRO A 319 24.53 8.90 -15.34
N ARG A 320 23.73 9.87 -14.92
CA ARG A 320 23.65 11.20 -15.57
C ARG A 320 25.00 11.85 -15.33
N GLY A 321 25.74 11.97 -16.40
CA GLY A 321 27.11 12.33 -16.55
C GLY A 321 27.72 13.16 -15.42
N LYS A 322 28.93 12.80 -15.09
CA LYS A 322 29.86 13.54 -14.22
C LYS A 322 30.19 14.97 -14.72
N GLU A 323 29.34 15.56 -15.59
CA GLU A 323 29.55 16.89 -16.18
C GLU A 323 29.09 18.06 -15.31
N LEU A 324 28.47 17.80 -14.15
CA LEU A 324 28.05 18.86 -13.21
C LEU A 324 28.98 19.03 -11.99
N GLU A 325 30.05 18.22 -11.85
CA GLU A 325 31.02 18.37 -10.75
C GLU A 325 32.29 19.16 -11.15
N ASN A 326 32.40 19.63 -12.40
CA ASN A 326 33.57 20.36 -12.88
C ASN A 326 33.28 21.81 -13.35
N ASN A 327 32.21 22.46 -12.84
CA ASN A 327 32.01 23.88 -12.99
C ASN A 327 31.73 24.54 -11.64
#